data_d95ebcc6f27cb45a2a6a5eda2625ae57
#
_entry.id   d95ebcc6f27cb45a2a6a5eda2625ae57
#
_cell.length_a   1.000
_cell.length_b   1.000
_cell.length_c   1.000
_cell.angle_alpha   90.00
_cell.angle_beta   90.00
_cell.angle_gamma   90.00
#
_symmetry.space_group_name_H-M   'P 1'
#
loop_
_entity.id
_entity.type
_entity.pdbx_description
1 polymer ?
#
loop_
_entity_poly.entity_id
_entity_poly.type
_entity_poly.pdbx_seq_one_letter_code
_entity_poly.pdbx_strand_id
1 'polypeptide(L)'
;MKYYFDRYIDTALYLMTVLCLIGLMITTIQLKNEVYDMQEQLVEMAEEMKGQLTTEKAISQAVEGATSAATHEADVEDVVEEVPLKTLYTDADAVALARLVWGEARGVPEYLVAGRSVSTRDQQAAVMWTVLNRFDAGYSDSIIGVITAKGQFCGYSTGHPIEEELLDLAYDVLDRWNAEKNGKVVERELPIEYLWFRGDGTYNYFRDAYQNGRIYAWEG
;
A
#
# COMPACT_ATOMS: atom_id res chain seq x y z
N MET A 1 9.01 59.82 29.74
CA MET A 1 7.98 59.49 28.74
C MET A 1 8.42 58.36 27.80
N LYS A 2 9.61 58.37 27.21
CA LYS A 2 10.10 57.35 26.26
C LYS A 2 10.10 55.93 26.85
N TYR A 3 10.54 55.74 28.08
CA TYR A 3 10.61 54.43 28.75
C TYR A 3 9.26 53.74 28.96
N TYR A 4 8.19 54.50 29.22
CA TYR A 4 6.83 53.94 29.38
C TYR A 4 6.22 53.57 28.02
N PHE A 5 6.59 54.28 26.97
CA PHE A 5 6.12 54.06 25.62
C PHE A 5 6.72 52.76 25.03
N ASP A 6 8.04 52.51 25.22
CA ASP A 6 8.74 51.34 24.76
C ASP A 6 8.16 50.09 25.46
N ARG A 7 7.90 50.16 26.76
CA ARG A 7 7.32 49.03 27.51
C ARG A 7 5.87 48.69 27.09
N TYR A 8 5.12 49.69 26.66
CA TYR A 8 3.76 49.50 26.13
C TYR A 8 3.79 48.79 24.79
N ILE A 9 4.71 49.10 23.90
CA ILE A 9 4.90 48.44 22.60
C ILE A 9 5.30 47.01 22.79
N ASP A 10 6.25 46.69 23.69
CA ASP A 10 6.68 45.32 23.95
C ASP A 10 5.52 44.47 24.49
N THR A 11 4.69 45.00 25.36
CA THR A 11 3.52 44.30 25.88
C THR A 11 2.46 44.06 24.81
N ALA A 12 2.23 45.02 23.91
CA ALA A 12 1.29 44.88 22.81
C ALA A 12 1.77 43.83 21.77
N LEU A 13 3.06 43.81 21.44
CA LEU A 13 3.68 42.83 20.58
C LEU A 13 3.58 41.41 21.19
N TYR A 14 3.84 41.28 22.48
CA TYR A 14 3.69 39.99 23.19
C TYR A 14 2.25 39.48 23.14
N LEU A 15 1.27 40.35 23.41
CA LEU A 15 -0.15 39.99 23.33
C LEU A 15 -0.55 39.54 21.92
N MET A 16 -0.09 40.23 20.89
CA MET A 16 -0.35 39.87 19.48
C MET A 16 0.25 38.49 19.14
N THR A 17 1.47 38.22 19.56
CA THR A 17 2.09 36.89 19.33
C THR A 17 1.34 35.76 20.04
N VAL A 18 0.89 35.97 21.28
CA VAL A 18 0.08 34.98 22.01
C VAL A 18 -1.26 34.74 21.31
N LEU A 19 -1.94 35.77 20.85
CA LEU A 19 -3.21 35.64 20.11
C LEU A 19 -3.02 34.88 18.78
N CYS A 20 -1.94 35.15 18.05
CA CYS A 20 -1.59 34.39 16.84
C CYS A 20 -1.34 32.91 17.11
N LEU A 21 -0.63 32.57 18.20
CA LEU A 21 -0.38 31.20 18.58
C LEU A 21 -1.66 30.46 18.98
N ILE A 22 -2.56 31.13 19.70
CA ILE A 22 -3.88 30.58 20.06
C ILE A 22 -4.70 30.33 18.79
N GLY A 23 -4.71 31.27 17.83
CA GLY A 23 -5.39 31.10 16.55
C GLY A 23 -4.88 29.92 15.76
N LEU A 24 -3.55 29.75 15.65
CA LEU A 24 -2.93 28.60 15.01
C LEU A 24 -3.28 27.26 15.72
N MET A 25 -3.35 27.27 17.03
CA MET A 25 -3.72 26.07 17.79
C MET A 25 -5.19 25.69 17.55
N ILE A 26 -6.09 26.65 17.48
CA ILE A 26 -7.52 26.41 17.20
C ILE A 26 -7.68 25.84 15.77
N THR A 27 -7.02 26.43 14.76
CA THR A 27 -7.10 25.95 13.38
C THR A 27 -6.53 24.54 13.25
N THR A 28 -5.46 24.22 13.97
CA THR A 28 -4.88 22.87 13.97
C THR A 28 -5.84 21.84 14.57
N ILE A 29 -6.56 22.19 15.64
CA ILE A 29 -7.57 21.32 16.26
C ILE A 29 -8.77 21.12 15.31
N GLN A 30 -9.24 22.15 14.63
CA GLN A 30 -10.32 22.06 13.66
C GLN A 30 -9.94 21.15 12.48
N LEU A 31 -8.75 21.35 11.91
CA LEU A 31 -8.26 20.50 10.82
C LEU A 31 -8.13 19.04 11.22
N LYS A 32 -7.69 18.79 12.45
CA LYS A 32 -7.61 17.43 13.00
C LYS A 32 -8.99 16.77 13.10
N ASN A 33 -10.00 17.50 13.55
CA ASN A 33 -11.37 16.99 13.65
C ASN A 33 -11.95 16.69 12.25
N GLU A 34 -11.76 17.56 11.27
CA GLU A 34 -12.18 17.31 9.88
C GLU A 34 -11.52 16.06 9.28
N VAL A 35 -10.25 15.81 9.60
CA VAL A 35 -9.56 14.59 9.17
C VAL A 35 -10.16 13.35 9.83
N TYR A 36 -10.54 13.41 11.11
CA TYR A 36 -11.20 12.29 11.78
C TYR A 36 -12.59 12.00 11.18
N ASP A 37 -13.38 13.03 10.91
CA ASP A 37 -14.71 12.89 10.31
C ASP A 37 -14.62 12.28 8.90
N MET A 38 -13.62 12.67 8.11
CA MET A 38 -13.36 12.07 6.80
C MET A 38 -12.91 10.60 6.92
N GLN A 39 -12.10 10.26 7.92
CA GLN A 39 -11.68 8.88 8.15
C GLN A 39 -12.87 7.99 8.52
N GLU A 40 -13.78 8.47 9.36
CA GLU A 40 -14.98 7.74 9.74
C GLU A 40 -15.89 7.48 8.53
N GLN A 41 -16.11 8.49 7.67
CA GLN A 41 -16.86 8.34 6.42
C GLN A 41 -16.22 7.34 5.46
N LEU A 42 -14.89 7.32 5.36
CA LEU A 42 -14.17 6.35 4.52
C LEU A 42 -14.32 4.92 5.03
N VAL A 43 -14.31 4.72 6.35
CA VAL A 43 -14.53 3.40 6.96
C VAL A 43 -15.97 2.92 6.69
N GLU A 44 -16.94 3.79 6.84
CA GLU A 44 -18.35 3.46 6.58
C GLU A 44 -18.58 3.10 5.11
N MET A 45 -18.03 3.87 4.16
CA MET A 45 -18.07 3.54 2.73
C MET A 45 -17.37 2.20 2.42
N ALA A 46 -16.26 1.91 3.08
CA ALA A 46 -15.54 0.66 2.87
C ALA A 46 -16.34 -0.56 3.36
N GLU A 47 -17.04 -0.43 4.50
CA GLU A 47 -17.93 -1.47 5.01
C GLU A 47 -19.17 -1.68 4.11
N GLU A 48 -19.72 -0.61 3.57
CA GLU A 48 -20.84 -0.68 2.63
C GLU A 48 -20.45 -1.38 1.31
N MET A 49 -19.29 -1.04 0.75
CA MET A 49 -18.73 -1.71 -0.44
C MET A 49 -18.45 -3.20 -0.18
N LYS A 50 -17.93 -3.53 1.00
CA LYS A 50 -17.69 -4.93 1.41
C LYS A 50 -18.99 -5.72 1.51
N GLY A 51 -20.06 -5.10 1.98
CA GLY A 51 -21.41 -5.68 2.02
C GLY A 51 -21.96 -5.96 0.62
N GLN A 52 -21.77 -5.05 -0.33
CA GLN A 52 -22.18 -5.21 -1.73
C GLN A 52 -21.41 -6.34 -2.42
N LEU A 53 -20.11 -6.40 -2.23
CA LEU A 53 -19.25 -7.44 -2.79
C LEU A 53 -19.62 -8.84 -2.27
N THR A 54 -20.00 -8.94 -0.99
CA THR A 54 -20.44 -10.21 -0.39
C THR A 54 -21.77 -10.67 -0.98
N THR A 55 -22.67 -9.75 -1.27
CA THR A 55 -23.98 -10.03 -1.89
C THR A 55 -23.81 -10.47 -3.35
N GLU A 56 -22.93 -9.82 -4.10
CA GLU A 56 -22.63 -10.16 -5.50
C GLU A 56 -21.98 -11.55 -5.61
N LYS A 57 -21.07 -11.88 -4.69
CA LYS A 57 -20.45 -13.21 -4.59
C LYS A 57 -21.46 -14.30 -4.24
N ALA A 58 -22.43 -14.02 -3.36
CA ALA A 58 -23.50 -14.94 -3.03
C ALA A 58 -24.45 -15.18 -4.22
N ILE A 59 -24.73 -14.16 -5.02
CA ILE A 59 -25.55 -14.28 -6.24
C ILE A 59 -24.80 -15.11 -7.29
N SER A 60 -23.49 -14.88 -7.48
CA SER A 60 -22.67 -15.65 -8.42
C SER A 60 -22.62 -17.14 -8.05
N GLN A 61 -22.46 -17.47 -6.78
CA GLN A 61 -22.48 -18.86 -6.31
C GLN A 61 -23.86 -19.52 -6.47
N ALA A 62 -24.96 -18.77 -6.31
CA ALA A 62 -26.32 -19.28 -6.51
C ALA A 62 -26.60 -19.58 -8.00
N VAL A 63 -26.04 -18.80 -8.93
CA VAL A 63 -26.16 -19.00 -10.37
C VAL A 63 -25.34 -20.23 -10.82
N GLU A 64 -24.13 -20.42 -10.29
CA GLU A 64 -23.31 -21.61 -10.57
C GLU A 64 -23.96 -22.90 -10.04
N GLY A 65 -24.57 -22.87 -8.87
CA GLY A 65 -25.30 -24.00 -8.32
C GLY A 65 -26.55 -24.41 -9.12
N ALA A 66 -27.19 -23.47 -9.82
CA ALA A 66 -28.36 -23.75 -10.64
C ALA A 66 -28.00 -24.36 -12.03
N THR A 67 -26.81 -24.10 -12.52
CA THR A 67 -26.36 -24.62 -13.84
C THR A 67 -25.81 -26.05 -13.75
N SER A 68 -25.36 -26.48 -12.55
CA SER A 68 -24.81 -27.83 -12.32
C SER A 68 -25.84 -28.96 -12.19
N ALA A 69 -27.15 -28.64 -12.15
CA ALA A 69 -28.20 -29.64 -11.95
C ALA A 69 -28.77 -30.26 -13.24
N ALA A 70 -28.27 -29.91 -14.42
CA ALA A 70 -28.86 -30.30 -15.71
C ALA A 70 -27.88 -30.87 -16.74
N THR A 71 -26.95 -31.75 -16.34
CA THR A 71 -26.29 -32.60 -17.37
C THR A 71 -25.87 -33.95 -16.79
N HIS A 72 -26.52 -34.96 -17.35
CA HIS A 72 -26.35 -36.38 -17.14
C HIS A 72 -25.09 -36.90 -17.86
N GLU A 73 -24.36 -37.79 -17.17
CA GLU A 73 -23.39 -38.79 -17.62
C GLU A 73 -22.93 -38.82 -19.09
N ALA A 74 -21.68 -38.54 -19.32
CA ALA A 74 -20.85 -39.15 -20.34
C ALA A 74 -19.40 -39.16 -19.88
N ASP A 75 -18.79 -40.35 -19.80
CA ASP A 75 -17.36 -40.61 -19.59
C ASP A 75 -16.54 -39.80 -20.62
N VAL A 76 -15.81 -38.81 -20.14
CA VAL A 76 -14.77 -38.10 -20.90
C VAL A 76 -13.56 -37.99 -19.99
N GLU A 77 -12.43 -38.60 -20.40
CA GLU A 77 -11.11 -38.34 -19.87
C GLU A 77 -10.92 -36.81 -19.69
N ASP A 78 -10.74 -36.41 -18.45
CA ASP A 78 -10.64 -35.03 -18.01
C ASP A 78 -9.31 -34.42 -18.52
N VAL A 79 -9.27 -34.00 -19.76
CA VAL A 79 -8.27 -33.05 -20.23
C VAL A 79 -8.67 -31.71 -19.63
N VAL A 80 -8.11 -31.40 -18.47
CA VAL A 80 -8.22 -30.07 -17.87
C VAL A 80 -7.55 -29.09 -18.84
N GLU A 81 -8.35 -28.51 -19.71
CA GLU A 81 -7.93 -27.37 -20.54
C GLU A 81 -7.63 -26.22 -19.57
N GLU A 82 -6.34 -26.00 -19.27
CA GLU A 82 -5.90 -24.85 -18.49
C GLU A 82 -6.36 -23.57 -19.19
N VAL A 83 -7.48 -23.02 -18.72
CA VAL A 83 -7.91 -21.68 -19.17
C VAL A 83 -6.77 -20.72 -18.87
N PRO A 84 -6.19 -20.05 -19.89
CA PRO A 84 -5.06 -19.18 -19.67
C PRO A 84 -5.46 -18.07 -18.70
N LEU A 85 -4.72 -17.97 -17.58
CA LEU A 85 -4.93 -16.93 -16.57
C LEU A 85 -4.83 -15.56 -17.24
N LYS A 86 -5.82 -14.71 -16.99
CA LYS A 86 -5.78 -13.33 -17.47
C LYS A 86 -4.60 -12.60 -16.79
N THR A 87 -3.65 -12.12 -17.58
CA THR A 87 -2.56 -11.29 -17.08
C THR A 87 -3.07 -9.89 -16.78
N LEU A 88 -2.88 -9.43 -15.53
CA LEU A 88 -3.37 -8.15 -15.00
C LEU A 88 -2.30 -7.08 -14.90
N TYR A 89 -1.10 -7.35 -15.36
CA TYR A 89 0.04 -6.44 -15.37
C TYR A 89 0.73 -6.42 -16.73
N THR A 90 1.65 -5.50 -16.93
CA THR A 90 2.44 -5.30 -18.16
C THR A 90 3.93 -5.33 -17.86
N ASP A 91 4.78 -5.48 -18.89
CA ASP A 91 6.24 -5.35 -18.76
C ASP A 91 6.64 -3.96 -18.23
N ALA A 92 5.87 -2.92 -18.55
CA ALA A 92 6.10 -1.58 -18.02
C ALA A 92 5.92 -1.50 -16.50
N ASP A 93 4.99 -2.27 -15.94
CA ASP A 93 4.79 -2.36 -14.48
C ASP A 93 5.98 -3.06 -13.82
N ALA A 94 6.48 -4.16 -14.41
CA ALA A 94 7.68 -4.85 -13.91
C ALA A 94 8.92 -3.92 -13.91
N VAL A 95 9.14 -3.21 -15.00
CA VAL A 95 10.22 -2.22 -15.11
C VAL A 95 10.06 -1.09 -14.09
N ALA A 96 8.85 -0.61 -13.86
CA ALA A 96 8.59 0.44 -12.88
C ALA A 96 8.87 -0.04 -11.44
N LEU A 97 8.45 -1.26 -11.09
CA LEU A 97 8.74 -1.88 -9.79
C LEU A 97 10.25 -2.11 -9.58
N ALA A 98 10.96 -2.61 -10.58
CA ALA A 98 12.42 -2.80 -10.51
C ALA A 98 13.15 -1.48 -10.24
N ARG A 99 12.79 -0.40 -10.96
CA ARG A 99 13.34 0.95 -10.75
C ARG A 99 12.97 1.55 -9.39
N LEU A 100 11.77 1.28 -8.92
CA LEU A 100 11.35 1.69 -7.58
C LEU A 100 12.24 1.06 -6.52
N VAL A 101 12.37 -0.26 -6.55
CA VAL A 101 13.18 -1.00 -5.57
C VAL A 101 14.65 -0.62 -5.64
N TRP A 102 15.16 -0.33 -6.83
CA TRP A 102 16.50 0.21 -6.97
C TRP A 102 16.71 1.48 -6.14
N GLY A 103 15.73 2.37 -6.12
CA GLY A 103 15.81 3.63 -5.36
C GLY A 103 15.50 3.50 -3.88
N GLU A 104 14.60 2.58 -3.50
CA GLU A 104 14.08 2.48 -2.12
C GLU A 104 14.76 1.37 -1.29
N ALA A 105 15.29 0.32 -1.92
CA ALA A 105 15.73 -0.88 -1.19
C ALA A 105 16.97 -1.57 -1.77
N ARG A 106 17.70 -0.99 -2.74
CA ARG A 106 18.87 -1.65 -3.36
C ARG A 106 19.96 -2.03 -2.36
N GLY A 107 20.22 -1.18 -1.39
CA GLY A 107 21.32 -1.34 -0.43
C GLY A 107 20.90 -1.79 0.96
N VAL A 108 19.67 -2.23 1.14
CA VAL A 108 19.16 -2.68 2.45
C VAL A 108 19.87 -3.98 2.84
N PRO A 109 20.57 -4.05 3.98
CA PRO A 109 21.28 -5.24 4.39
C PRO A 109 20.34 -6.30 4.95
N GLU A 110 20.78 -7.57 4.93
CA GLU A 110 20.15 -8.63 5.67
C GLU A 110 20.17 -8.36 7.18
N TYR A 111 19.11 -8.71 7.91
CA TYR A 111 19.05 -8.57 9.36
C TYR A 111 18.23 -9.67 10.03
N LEU A 112 18.39 -9.83 11.33
CA LEU A 112 17.67 -10.82 12.13
C LEU A 112 16.50 -10.17 12.88
N VAL A 113 15.30 -10.74 12.71
CA VAL A 113 14.10 -10.36 13.46
C VAL A 113 13.51 -11.63 14.08
N ALA A 114 13.33 -11.63 15.40
CA ALA A 114 12.75 -12.76 16.14
C ALA A 114 13.42 -14.13 15.83
N GLY A 115 14.72 -14.12 15.48
CA GLY A 115 15.47 -15.33 15.11
C GLY A 115 15.36 -15.76 13.65
N ARG A 116 14.60 -15.04 12.82
CA ARG A 116 14.52 -15.22 11.36
C ARG A 116 15.47 -14.25 10.65
N SER A 117 16.22 -14.77 9.68
CA SER A 117 16.94 -13.90 8.73
C SER A 117 15.96 -13.32 7.71
N VAL A 118 15.96 -12.00 7.61
CA VAL A 118 15.24 -11.26 6.57
C VAL A 118 16.26 -10.82 5.53
N SER A 119 16.22 -11.44 4.37
CA SER A 119 17.16 -11.16 3.30
C SER A 119 16.89 -9.79 2.65
N THR A 120 17.88 -9.28 1.93
CA THR A 120 17.71 -8.11 1.07
C THR A 120 16.55 -8.32 0.09
N ARG A 121 16.45 -9.53 -0.50
CA ARG A 121 15.40 -9.89 -1.45
C ARG A 121 14.00 -9.85 -0.82
N ASP A 122 13.83 -10.34 0.43
CA ASP A 122 12.54 -10.27 1.13
C ASP A 122 12.09 -8.82 1.33
N GLN A 123 13.01 -7.93 1.70
CA GLN A 123 12.71 -6.51 1.89
C GLN A 123 12.38 -5.82 0.57
N GLN A 124 13.07 -6.17 -0.51
CA GLN A 124 12.81 -5.68 -1.86
C GLN A 124 11.43 -6.13 -2.35
N ALA A 125 11.09 -7.41 -2.17
CA ALA A 125 9.77 -7.94 -2.48
C ALA A 125 8.67 -7.26 -1.65
N ALA A 126 8.88 -7.01 -0.36
CA ALA A 126 7.93 -6.31 0.49
C ALA A 126 7.66 -4.86 0.05
N VAL A 127 8.66 -4.15 -0.51
CA VAL A 127 8.43 -2.83 -1.14
C VAL A 127 7.50 -2.98 -2.36
N MET A 128 7.70 -3.99 -3.22
CA MET A 128 6.82 -4.25 -4.36
C MET A 128 5.41 -4.61 -3.90
N TRP A 129 5.27 -5.48 -2.89
CA TRP A 129 3.97 -5.81 -2.30
C TRP A 129 3.26 -4.59 -1.71
N THR A 130 3.98 -3.61 -1.13
CA THR A 130 3.38 -2.36 -0.68
C THR A 130 2.71 -1.59 -1.83
N VAL A 131 3.32 -1.58 -3.03
CA VAL A 131 2.72 -0.98 -4.23
C VAL A 131 1.45 -1.71 -4.63
N LEU A 132 1.50 -3.04 -4.71
CA LEU A 132 0.37 -3.88 -5.11
C LEU A 132 -0.78 -3.82 -4.09
N ASN A 133 -0.47 -3.80 -2.78
CA ASN A 133 -1.45 -3.59 -1.73
C ASN A 133 -2.17 -2.24 -1.87
N ARG A 134 -1.43 -1.15 -2.17
CA ARG A 134 -2.03 0.16 -2.43
C ARG A 134 -2.86 0.17 -3.71
N PHE A 135 -2.42 -0.50 -4.76
CA PHE A 135 -3.19 -0.65 -5.98
C PHE A 135 -4.51 -1.38 -5.71
N ASP A 136 -4.47 -2.50 -4.98
CA ASP A 136 -5.65 -3.25 -4.55
C ASP A 136 -6.59 -2.44 -3.64
N ALA A 137 -6.03 -1.55 -2.83
CA ALA A 137 -6.79 -0.62 -1.98
C ALA A 137 -7.33 0.62 -2.73
N GLY A 138 -7.14 0.70 -4.06
CA GLY A 138 -7.71 1.76 -4.90
C GLY A 138 -6.97 3.09 -4.85
N TYR A 139 -5.68 3.11 -4.49
CA TYR A 139 -4.88 4.35 -4.47
C TYR A 139 -4.65 4.93 -5.88
N SER A 140 -4.77 4.12 -6.92
CA SER A 140 -4.68 4.53 -8.33
C SER A 140 -5.29 3.46 -9.25
N ASP A 141 -5.63 3.85 -10.48
CA ASP A 141 -6.15 2.96 -11.52
C ASP A 141 -5.05 2.13 -12.21
N SER A 142 -3.79 2.30 -11.82
CA SER A 142 -2.66 1.55 -12.38
C SER A 142 -1.52 1.40 -11.37
N ILE A 143 -0.73 0.33 -11.49
CA ILE A 143 0.46 0.07 -10.67
C ILE A 143 1.45 1.24 -10.81
N ILE A 144 1.74 1.69 -12.04
CA ILE A 144 2.59 2.86 -12.31
C ILE A 144 2.02 4.12 -11.67
N GLY A 145 0.70 4.29 -11.68
CA GLY A 145 0.03 5.42 -11.03
C GLY A 145 0.24 5.45 -9.52
N VAL A 146 0.26 4.29 -8.84
CA VAL A 146 0.61 4.19 -7.42
C VAL A 146 2.06 4.62 -7.20
N ILE A 147 2.99 4.14 -8.04
CA ILE A 147 4.43 4.42 -7.91
C ILE A 147 4.72 5.91 -8.11
N THR A 148 4.09 6.53 -9.12
CA THR A 148 4.37 7.92 -9.54
C THR A 148 3.54 8.96 -8.79
N ALA A 149 2.60 8.56 -7.93
CA ALA A 149 1.80 9.47 -7.14
C ALA A 149 2.69 10.36 -6.26
N LYS A 150 2.41 11.66 -6.26
CA LYS A 150 3.23 12.65 -5.57
C LYS A 150 3.42 12.33 -4.09
N GLY A 151 4.67 12.22 -3.66
CA GLY A 151 5.04 12.01 -2.26
C GLY A 151 4.86 10.57 -1.75
N GLN A 152 4.60 9.60 -2.66
CA GLN A 152 4.42 8.21 -2.26
C GLN A 152 5.76 7.45 -2.18
N PHE A 153 6.58 7.53 -3.21
CA PHE A 153 7.86 6.83 -3.29
C PHE A 153 8.94 7.82 -3.75
N CYS A 154 9.72 8.32 -2.80
CA CYS A 154 10.73 9.36 -3.07
C CYS A 154 11.94 8.82 -3.83
N GLY A 155 12.23 7.52 -3.71
CA GLY A 155 13.36 6.86 -4.39
C GLY A 155 13.07 6.49 -5.85
N TYR A 156 11.84 6.59 -6.35
CA TYR A 156 11.54 6.25 -7.73
C TYR A 156 12.10 7.26 -8.73
N SER A 157 12.75 6.75 -9.78
CA SER A 157 13.15 7.55 -10.96
C SER A 157 13.15 6.70 -12.23
N THR A 158 12.65 7.25 -13.33
CA THR A 158 12.72 6.60 -14.64
C THR A 158 14.15 6.49 -15.17
N GLY A 159 15.10 7.24 -14.61
CA GLY A 159 16.52 7.19 -14.93
C GLY A 159 17.31 6.13 -14.17
N HIS A 160 16.71 5.42 -13.22
CA HIS A 160 17.40 4.32 -12.55
C HIS A 160 17.67 3.17 -13.50
N PRO A 161 18.82 2.50 -13.36
CA PRO A 161 19.11 1.31 -14.15
C PRO A 161 18.12 0.20 -13.87
N ILE A 162 17.96 -0.69 -14.83
CA ILE A 162 17.20 -1.92 -14.68
C ILE A 162 18.21 -3.03 -14.44
N GLU A 163 18.36 -3.42 -13.17
CA GLU A 163 19.18 -4.57 -12.79
C GLU A 163 18.36 -5.86 -13.04
N GLU A 164 18.97 -6.85 -13.68
CA GLU A 164 18.31 -8.11 -14.06
C GLU A 164 17.68 -8.80 -12.85
N GLU A 165 18.41 -8.87 -11.73
CA GLU A 165 17.91 -9.47 -10.48
C GLU A 165 16.67 -8.78 -9.92
N LEU A 166 16.57 -7.46 -10.05
CA LEU A 166 15.39 -6.68 -9.60
C LEU A 166 14.23 -6.81 -10.58
N LEU A 167 14.50 -6.96 -11.87
CA LEU A 167 13.48 -7.19 -12.87
C LEU A 167 12.89 -8.59 -12.73
N ASP A 168 13.71 -9.61 -12.52
CA ASP A 168 13.27 -10.98 -12.25
C ASP A 168 12.42 -11.06 -10.97
N LEU A 169 12.83 -10.34 -9.91
CA LEU A 169 12.05 -10.24 -8.69
C LEU A 169 10.69 -9.56 -8.95
N ALA A 170 10.66 -8.51 -9.78
CA ALA A 170 9.42 -7.81 -10.10
C ALA A 170 8.44 -8.72 -10.85
N TYR A 171 8.92 -9.52 -11.81
CA TYR A 171 8.07 -10.51 -12.48
C TYR A 171 7.58 -11.59 -11.52
N ASP A 172 8.45 -12.14 -10.66
CA ASP A 172 8.06 -13.14 -9.66
C ASP A 172 6.94 -12.63 -8.74
N VAL A 173 7.07 -11.39 -8.21
CA VAL A 173 6.06 -10.78 -7.35
C VAL A 173 4.75 -10.50 -8.12
N LEU A 174 4.85 -9.99 -9.36
CA LEU A 174 3.68 -9.73 -10.21
C LEU A 174 2.95 -11.01 -10.60
N ASP A 175 3.67 -12.08 -10.91
CA ASP A 175 3.09 -13.39 -11.25
C ASP A 175 2.33 -13.97 -10.06
N ARG A 176 2.91 -13.90 -8.86
CA ARG A 176 2.24 -14.33 -7.62
C ARG A 176 1.00 -13.49 -7.33
N TRP A 177 1.10 -12.16 -7.45
CA TRP A 177 -0.03 -11.27 -7.29
C TRP A 177 -1.13 -11.57 -8.33
N ASN A 178 -0.76 -11.74 -9.60
CA ASN A 178 -1.70 -12.10 -10.66
C ASN A 178 -2.38 -13.45 -10.40
N ALA A 179 -1.63 -14.44 -9.94
CA ALA A 179 -2.17 -15.75 -9.56
C ALA A 179 -3.18 -15.62 -8.40
N GLU A 180 -2.87 -14.80 -7.39
CA GLU A 180 -3.79 -14.51 -6.28
C GLU A 180 -5.10 -13.87 -6.77
N LYS A 181 -5.03 -12.90 -7.68
CA LYS A 181 -6.22 -12.28 -8.31
C LYS A 181 -7.06 -13.24 -9.13
N ASN A 182 -6.45 -14.32 -9.60
CA ASN A 182 -7.12 -15.43 -10.28
C ASN A 182 -7.54 -16.55 -9.32
N GLY A 183 -7.58 -16.28 -8.00
CA GLY A 183 -8.10 -17.18 -6.96
C GLY A 183 -7.12 -18.24 -6.45
N LYS A 184 -5.83 -18.19 -6.84
CA LYS A 184 -4.81 -19.10 -6.31
C LYS A 184 -4.32 -18.62 -4.94
N VAL A 185 -3.96 -19.56 -4.07
CA VAL A 185 -3.25 -19.25 -2.82
C VAL A 185 -1.77 -19.07 -3.15
N VAL A 186 -1.20 -17.95 -2.72
CA VAL A 186 0.21 -17.60 -2.96
C VAL A 186 0.91 -17.24 -1.66
N GLU A 187 2.23 -17.42 -1.63
CA GLU A 187 3.07 -16.91 -0.55
C GLU A 187 3.37 -15.42 -0.80
N ARG A 188 3.21 -14.61 0.24
CA ARG A 188 3.48 -13.17 0.21
C ARG A 188 4.54 -12.83 1.25
N GLU A 189 5.52 -12.00 0.87
CA GLU A 189 6.48 -11.46 1.82
C GLU A 189 5.87 -10.38 2.71
N LEU A 190 4.76 -9.75 2.25
CA LEU A 190 4.08 -8.70 3.00
C LEU A 190 2.55 -8.92 2.93
N PRO A 191 1.85 -9.05 4.06
CA PRO A 191 0.38 -9.16 4.11
C PRO A 191 -0.32 -7.94 3.51
N ILE A 192 -1.57 -8.12 3.05
CA ILE A 192 -2.33 -7.13 2.27
C ILE A 192 -2.62 -5.83 3.05
N GLU A 193 -2.72 -5.90 4.36
CA GLU A 193 -2.99 -4.75 5.23
C GLU A 193 -1.79 -3.81 5.37
N TYR A 194 -0.57 -4.21 4.98
CA TYR A 194 0.63 -3.37 5.10
C TYR A 194 0.77 -2.47 3.87
N LEU A 195 0.29 -1.26 4.01
CA LEU A 195 0.24 -0.24 2.94
C LEU A 195 1.36 0.80 3.03
N TRP A 196 2.11 0.82 4.13
CA TRP A 196 3.07 1.88 4.42
C TRP A 196 4.42 1.30 4.79
N PHE A 197 5.49 2.01 4.41
CA PHE A 197 6.80 1.75 4.98
C PHE A 197 7.56 3.06 5.21
N ARG A 198 8.56 2.98 6.06
CA ARG A 198 9.50 4.06 6.33
C ARG A 198 10.90 3.49 6.45
N GLY A 199 11.83 4.04 5.67
CA GLY A 199 13.26 3.79 5.82
C GLY A 199 13.85 4.65 6.96
N ASP A 200 14.85 4.10 7.66
CA ASP A 200 15.72 4.84 8.60
C ASP A 200 17.10 5.15 7.99
N GLY A 201 17.28 4.85 6.71
CA GLY A 201 18.53 4.94 5.97
C GLY A 201 19.32 3.62 5.91
N THR A 202 18.88 2.61 6.67
CA THR A 202 19.48 1.26 6.69
C THR A 202 18.44 0.20 6.39
N TYR A 203 17.26 0.26 7.03
CA TYR A 203 16.18 -0.72 6.91
C TYR A 203 14.87 -0.07 6.54
N ASN A 204 13.96 -0.86 5.95
CA ASN A 204 12.58 -0.49 5.69
C ASN A 204 11.66 -1.14 6.72
N TYR A 205 10.83 -0.34 7.41
CA TYR A 205 9.85 -0.77 8.41
C TYR A 205 8.45 -0.67 7.81
N PHE A 206 7.85 -1.81 7.51
CA PHE A 206 6.51 -1.90 6.93
C PHE A 206 5.44 -1.76 8.01
N ARG A 207 4.33 -1.07 7.70
CA ARG A 207 3.28 -0.71 8.66
C ARG A 207 1.89 -0.88 8.05
N ASP A 208 0.93 -1.26 8.90
CA ASP A 208 -0.49 -1.36 8.53
C ASP A 208 -1.23 0.00 8.56
N ALA A 209 -0.65 1.05 9.18
CA ALA A 209 -1.18 2.41 9.17
C ALA A 209 -0.07 3.48 9.06
N TYR A 210 -0.43 4.67 8.56
CA TYR A 210 0.52 5.73 8.17
C TYR A 210 1.48 6.18 9.28
N GLN A 211 1.00 6.45 10.49
CA GLN A 211 1.87 7.00 11.56
C GLN A 211 2.07 6.06 12.74
N ASN A 212 1.01 5.47 13.24
CA ASN A 212 1.00 4.66 14.46
C ASN A 212 0.67 3.18 14.18
N GLY A 213 0.84 2.74 12.93
CA GLY A 213 0.60 1.37 12.53
C GLY A 213 1.57 0.39 13.18
N ARG A 214 1.11 -0.86 13.32
CA ARG A 214 1.98 -1.97 13.75
C ARG A 214 3.07 -2.16 12.71
N ILE A 215 4.30 -2.38 13.18
CA ILE A 215 5.41 -2.75 12.32
C ILE A 215 5.29 -4.25 12.01
N TYR A 216 5.48 -4.60 10.75
CA TYR A 216 5.50 -6.00 10.31
C TYR A 216 6.65 -6.75 10.96
N ALA A 217 6.35 -7.84 11.65
CA ALA A 217 7.32 -8.58 12.46
C ALA A 217 8.06 -9.68 11.67
N TRP A 218 7.78 -9.85 10.37
CA TRP A 218 8.34 -10.92 9.53
C TRP A 218 8.07 -12.32 10.09
N GLU A 219 6.91 -12.53 10.68
CA GLU A 219 6.47 -13.82 11.17
C GLU A 219 6.27 -14.78 9.98
N GLY A 220 6.95 -15.90 10.03
CA GLY A 220 6.84 -17.01 9.08
C GLY A 220 6.03 -18.15 9.66
#